data_732ccee2eb1a11e86d271410f799b873
#
_entry.id   732ccee2eb1a11e86d271410f799b873
#
_cell.length_a   1.000
_cell.length_b   1.000
_cell.length_c   1.000
_cell.angle_alpha   90.00
_cell.angle_beta   90.00
_cell.angle_gamma   90.00
#
_symmetry.space_group_name_H-M   'P 1'
#
loop_
_entity.id
_entity.type
_entity.pdbx_description
1 polymer ?
#
loop_
_entity_poly.entity_id
_entity_poly.type
_entity_poly.pdbx_seq_one_letter_code
_entity_poly.pdbx_strand_id
1 'polypeptide(L)'
;MAEKRQLQKARTREKILAAAMKVYSEQGFSVPTTAIAREAQVSHGSIFVHFPTVESLLLCLLEAFSQEISAELHSLSESGGDIGKLLDMHLRVLMKYESFYGRLIKEAVYLPEEVKNTFIAIQSTVSIHFLQVLEQEGNAGKIKDVPFHMLFNTWLGLVHYYLMNGALFAPGESVLKRYKDTLIGCYLALVQK
;
A
#
# COMPACT_ATOMS: atom_id res chain seq x y z
N MET A 1 -15.53 -34.91 4.89
CA MET A 1 -16.09 -33.92 5.86
C MET A 1 -15.06 -32.90 6.33
N ALA A 2 -13.82 -33.28 6.65
CA ALA A 2 -12.74 -32.37 7.08
C ALA A 2 -12.41 -31.30 6.02
N GLU A 3 -12.23 -31.72 4.77
CA GLU A 3 -11.91 -30.84 3.63
C GLU A 3 -12.97 -29.75 3.39
N LYS A 4 -14.26 -30.12 3.40
CA LYS A 4 -15.38 -29.17 3.26
C LYS A 4 -15.38 -28.12 4.40
N ARG A 5 -15.06 -28.54 5.62
CA ARG A 5 -14.95 -27.64 6.79
C ARG A 5 -13.78 -26.68 6.66
N GLN A 6 -12.64 -27.19 6.16
CA GLN A 6 -11.44 -26.35 5.93
C GLN A 6 -11.68 -25.32 4.83
N LEU A 7 -12.31 -25.71 3.73
CA LEU A 7 -12.69 -24.81 2.65
C LEU A 7 -13.67 -23.71 3.14
N GLN A 8 -14.65 -24.09 3.96
CA GLN A 8 -15.59 -23.13 4.56
C GLN A 8 -14.89 -22.15 5.49
N LYS A 9 -13.90 -22.62 6.28
CA LYS A 9 -13.09 -21.76 7.16
C LYS A 9 -12.28 -20.75 6.35
N ALA A 10 -11.64 -21.19 5.26
CA ALA A 10 -10.88 -20.31 4.37
C ALA A 10 -11.79 -19.24 3.74
N ARG A 11 -12.94 -19.62 3.19
CA ARG A 11 -13.91 -18.66 2.62
C ARG A 11 -14.41 -17.64 3.62
N THR A 12 -14.63 -18.04 4.87
CA THR A 12 -15.06 -17.10 5.93
C THR A 12 -13.92 -16.11 6.26
N ARG A 13 -12.68 -16.59 6.32
CA ARG A 13 -11.51 -15.74 6.54
C ARG A 13 -11.34 -14.69 5.44
N GLU A 14 -11.48 -15.09 4.18
CA GLU A 14 -11.43 -14.18 3.02
C GLU A 14 -12.55 -13.13 3.08
N LYS A 15 -13.79 -13.52 3.43
CA LYS A 15 -14.90 -12.57 3.60
C LYS A 15 -14.61 -11.53 4.68
N ILE A 16 -14.03 -11.95 5.80
CA ILE A 16 -13.66 -11.03 6.90
C ILE A 16 -12.56 -10.06 6.43
N LEU A 17 -11.53 -10.53 5.71
CA LEU A 17 -10.47 -9.67 5.17
C LEU A 17 -11.01 -8.66 4.17
N ALA A 18 -11.85 -9.08 3.23
CA ALA A 18 -12.47 -8.17 2.25
C ALA A 18 -13.35 -7.11 2.92
N ALA A 19 -14.16 -7.52 3.92
CA ALA A 19 -14.99 -6.61 4.70
C ALA A 19 -14.14 -5.64 5.53
N ALA A 20 -13.07 -6.10 6.17
CA ALA A 20 -12.16 -5.27 6.94
C ALA A 20 -11.44 -4.25 6.04
N MET A 21 -10.95 -4.67 4.88
CA MET A 21 -10.35 -3.77 3.88
C MET A 21 -11.30 -2.63 3.52
N LYS A 22 -12.56 -2.95 3.19
CA LYS A 22 -13.59 -1.97 2.86
C LYS A 22 -13.89 -1.03 4.02
N VAL A 23 -14.20 -1.58 5.20
CA VAL A 23 -14.60 -0.82 6.38
C VAL A 23 -13.48 0.11 6.83
N TYR A 24 -12.24 -0.36 6.91
CA TYR A 24 -11.10 0.48 7.26
C TYR A 24 -10.80 1.56 6.21
N SER A 25 -10.96 1.26 4.94
CA SER A 25 -10.81 2.25 3.86
C SER A 25 -11.81 3.40 3.99
N GLU A 26 -13.06 3.09 4.33
CA GLU A 26 -14.16 4.05 4.41
C GLU A 26 -14.18 4.81 5.74
N GLN A 27 -13.98 4.11 6.87
CA GLN A 27 -14.27 4.61 8.21
C GLN A 27 -13.03 4.82 9.10
N GLY A 28 -11.84 4.34 8.67
CA GLY A 28 -10.60 4.40 9.44
C GLY A 28 -10.42 3.23 10.42
N PHE A 29 -9.28 3.20 11.13
CA PHE A 29 -8.87 2.04 11.92
C PHE A 29 -9.46 2.01 13.34
N SER A 30 -10.06 3.10 13.81
CA SER A 30 -10.73 3.16 15.12
C SER A 30 -12.13 2.57 15.12
N VAL A 31 -12.65 2.12 13.98
CA VAL A 31 -13.98 1.54 13.84
C VAL A 31 -14.10 0.23 14.64
N PRO A 32 -15.24 -0.03 15.32
CA PRO A 32 -15.42 -1.26 16.07
C PRO A 32 -15.55 -2.48 15.16
N THR A 33 -15.00 -3.62 15.57
CA THR A 33 -15.02 -4.89 14.82
C THR A 33 -16.44 -5.41 14.52
N THR A 34 -17.45 -4.93 15.25
CA THR A 34 -18.86 -5.20 14.96
C THR A 34 -19.29 -4.66 13.58
N ALA A 35 -18.69 -3.55 13.12
CA ALA A 35 -18.93 -3.03 11.77
C ALA A 35 -18.37 -3.98 10.69
N ILE A 36 -17.19 -4.54 10.95
CA ILE A 36 -16.56 -5.54 10.08
C ILE A 36 -17.40 -6.84 10.04
N ALA A 37 -17.86 -7.30 11.21
CA ALA A 37 -18.72 -8.48 11.30
C ALA A 37 -20.02 -8.32 10.49
N ARG A 38 -20.64 -7.15 10.57
CA ARG A 38 -21.86 -6.81 9.82
C ARG A 38 -21.58 -6.78 8.32
N GLU A 39 -20.51 -6.16 7.87
CA GLU A 39 -20.12 -6.08 6.46
C GLU A 39 -19.80 -7.49 5.92
N ALA A 40 -19.07 -8.31 6.68
CA ALA A 40 -18.73 -9.68 6.33
C ALA A 40 -19.92 -10.66 6.40
N GLN A 41 -21.05 -10.25 6.97
CA GLN A 41 -22.22 -11.10 7.26
C GLN A 41 -21.88 -12.33 8.12
N VAL A 42 -21.09 -12.10 9.17
CA VAL A 42 -20.70 -13.14 10.15
C VAL A 42 -21.04 -12.69 11.57
N SER A 43 -21.05 -13.63 12.52
CA SER A 43 -21.16 -13.26 13.93
C SER A 43 -19.90 -12.52 14.39
N HIS A 44 -20.04 -11.60 15.34
CA HIS A 44 -18.88 -10.88 15.92
C HIS A 44 -17.80 -11.84 16.45
N GLY A 45 -18.20 -12.91 17.13
CA GLY A 45 -17.30 -13.94 17.61
C GLY A 45 -16.53 -14.67 16.50
N SER A 46 -17.11 -14.77 15.30
CA SER A 46 -16.44 -15.39 14.16
C SER A 46 -15.17 -14.64 13.75
N ILE A 47 -15.09 -13.33 13.93
CA ILE A 47 -13.87 -12.56 13.65
C ILE A 47 -12.71 -13.10 14.49
N PHE A 48 -12.92 -13.26 15.80
CA PHE A 48 -11.87 -13.68 16.74
C PHE A 48 -11.50 -15.17 16.61
N VAL A 49 -12.35 -15.99 15.99
CA VAL A 49 -11.99 -17.36 15.59
C VAL A 49 -10.94 -17.37 14.46
N HIS A 50 -10.95 -16.37 13.60
CA HIS A 50 -10.02 -16.25 12.47
C HIS A 50 -8.86 -15.31 12.71
N PHE A 51 -9.07 -14.27 13.50
CA PHE A 51 -8.12 -13.22 13.85
C PHE A 51 -8.22 -12.95 15.35
N PRO A 52 -7.33 -13.53 16.17
CA PRO A 52 -7.43 -13.43 17.64
C PRO A 52 -7.45 -12.00 18.17
N THR A 53 -6.85 -11.07 17.44
CA THR A 53 -6.81 -9.63 17.78
C THR A 53 -7.11 -8.77 16.55
N VAL A 54 -7.49 -7.51 16.77
CA VAL A 54 -7.61 -6.49 15.71
C VAL A 54 -6.27 -6.29 15.02
N GLU A 55 -5.19 -6.32 15.77
CA GLU A 55 -3.83 -6.20 15.28
C GLU A 55 -3.49 -7.32 14.29
N SER A 56 -3.80 -8.59 14.62
CA SER A 56 -3.60 -9.72 13.71
C SER A 56 -4.41 -9.61 12.41
N LEU A 57 -5.58 -8.99 12.46
CA LEU A 57 -6.39 -8.69 11.27
C LEU A 57 -5.71 -7.62 10.40
N LEU A 58 -5.23 -6.53 11.01
CA LEU A 58 -4.51 -5.46 10.31
C LEU A 58 -3.21 -5.96 9.69
N LEU A 59 -2.43 -6.77 10.41
CA LEU A 59 -1.20 -7.38 9.89
C LEU A 59 -1.47 -8.25 8.66
N CYS A 60 -2.55 -9.04 8.65
CA CYS A 60 -2.93 -9.81 7.46
C CYS A 60 -3.32 -8.95 6.27
N LEU A 61 -3.92 -7.77 6.48
CA LEU A 61 -4.23 -6.83 5.40
C LEU A 61 -2.94 -6.21 4.84
N LEU A 62 -2.00 -5.83 5.72
CA LEU A 62 -0.69 -5.32 5.30
C LEU A 62 0.14 -6.38 4.58
N GLU A 63 0.06 -7.64 5.01
CA GLU A 63 0.73 -8.77 4.36
C GLU A 63 0.25 -8.95 2.91
N ALA A 64 -1.07 -8.90 2.67
CA ALA A 64 -1.62 -8.98 1.33
C ALA A 64 -1.13 -7.84 0.43
N PHE A 65 -1.11 -6.61 0.95
CA PHE A 65 -0.54 -5.45 0.25
C PHE A 65 0.96 -5.60 -0.01
N SER A 66 1.72 -6.08 0.98
CA SER A 66 3.17 -6.34 0.86
C SER A 66 3.49 -7.38 -0.20
N GLN A 67 2.74 -8.47 -0.23
CA GLN A 67 2.92 -9.54 -1.23
C GLN A 67 2.69 -9.01 -2.66
N GLU A 68 1.67 -8.19 -2.87
CA GLU A 68 1.38 -7.64 -4.19
C GLU A 68 2.48 -6.68 -4.65
N ILE A 69 2.91 -5.74 -3.79
CA ILE A 69 3.96 -4.80 -4.17
C ILE A 69 5.29 -5.51 -4.41
N SER A 70 5.62 -6.54 -3.61
CA SER A 70 6.84 -7.34 -3.79
C SER A 70 6.82 -8.13 -5.10
N ALA A 71 5.69 -8.71 -5.48
CA ALA A 71 5.54 -9.44 -6.74
C ALA A 71 5.72 -8.52 -7.96
N GLU A 72 5.15 -7.33 -7.93
CA GLU A 72 5.30 -6.33 -9.00
C GLU A 72 6.74 -5.80 -9.09
N LEU A 73 7.40 -5.54 -7.95
CA LEU A 73 8.80 -5.13 -7.89
C LEU A 73 9.72 -6.21 -8.46
N HIS A 74 9.48 -7.48 -8.14
CA HIS A 74 10.25 -8.61 -8.66
C HIS A 74 10.11 -8.72 -10.18
N SER A 75 8.89 -8.67 -10.70
CA SER A 75 8.61 -8.67 -12.14
C SER A 75 9.30 -7.52 -12.88
N LEU A 76 9.33 -6.33 -12.26
CA LEU A 76 10.02 -5.17 -12.82
C LEU A 76 11.53 -5.39 -12.89
N SER A 77 12.15 -5.95 -11.84
CA SER A 77 13.58 -6.25 -11.81
C SER A 77 13.99 -7.24 -12.89
N GLU A 78 13.18 -8.27 -13.14
CA GLU A 78 13.45 -9.26 -14.19
C GLU A 78 13.33 -8.67 -15.60
N SER A 79 12.43 -7.69 -15.82
CA SER A 79 12.18 -7.07 -17.12
C SER A 79 13.14 -5.92 -17.48
N GLY A 80 14.08 -5.55 -16.60
CA GLY A 80 15.00 -4.43 -16.82
C GLY A 80 14.26 -3.07 -16.81
N GLY A 81 13.57 -2.79 -15.71
CA GLY A 81 12.79 -1.56 -15.53
C GLY A 81 13.67 -0.32 -15.33
N ASP A 82 13.24 0.80 -15.90
CA ASP A 82 13.76 2.13 -15.63
C ASP A 82 12.97 2.82 -14.50
N ILE A 83 13.42 4.01 -14.08
CA ILE A 83 12.76 4.78 -13.02
C ILE A 83 11.30 5.12 -13.37
N GLY A 84 10.99 5.45 -14.62
CA GLY A 84 9.62 5.76 -15.05
C GLY A 84 8.68 4.56 -14.89
N LYS A 85 9.13 3.36 -15.26
CA LYS A 85 8.38 2.11 -15.06
C LYS A 85 8.19 1.78 -13.58
N LEU A 86 9.22 2.01 -12.76
CA LEU A 86 9.14 1.81 -11.31
C LEU A 86 8.07 2.73 -10.67
N LEU A 87 8.08 4.01 -11.03
CA LEU A 87 7.09 4.97 -10.54
C LEU A 87 5.66 4.61 -10.98
N ASP A 88 5.49 4.22 -12.24
CA ASP A 88 4.20 3.79 -12.80
C ASP A 88 3.68 2.54 -12.08
N MET A 89 4.53 1.53 -11.90
CA MET A 89 4.19 0.32 -11.16
C MET A 89 3.79 0.65 -9.71
N HIS A 90 4.58 1.46 -9.01
CA HIS A 90 4.30 1.85 -7.63
C HIS A 90 2.92 2.52 -7.51
N LEU A 91 2.62 3.50 -8.40
CA LEU A 91 1.30 4.14 -8.39
C LEU A 91 0.17 3.19 -8.78
N ARG A 92 0.37 2.25 -9.71
CA ARG A 92 -0.64 1.25 -10.07
C ARG A 92 -1.00 0.35 -8.89
N VAL A 93 -0.02 -0.09 -8.11
CA VAL A 93 -0.29 -0.87 -6.90
C VAL A 93 -1.02 0.00 -5.87
N LEU A 94 -0.53 1.21 -5.60
CA LEU A 94 -1.17 2.11 -4.66
C LEU A 94 -2.61 2.46 -5.05
N MET A 95 -2.94 2.61 -6.32
CA MET A 95 -4.32 2.86 -6.77
C MET A 95 -5.30 1.77 -6.37
N LYS A 96 -4.87 0.51 -6.33
CA LYS A 96 -5.73 -0.60 -5.87
C LYS A 96 -6.07 -0.49 -4.38
N TYR A 97 -5.17 0.09 -3.59
CA TYR A 97 -5.28 0.24 -2.14
C TYR A 97 -5.44 1.70 -1.69
N GLU A 98 -5.76 2.62 -2.60
CA GLU A 98 -5.66 4.06 -2.40
C GLU A 98 -6.32 4.54 -1.10
N SER A 99 -7.57 4.17 -0.88
CA SER A 99 -8.30 4.57 0.32
C SER A 99 -7.72 3.96 1.59
N PHE A 100 -7.35 2.68 1.56
CA PHE A 100 -6.72 1.99 2.69
C PHE A 100 -5.34 2.58 3.01
N TYR A 101 -4.50 2.73 2.00
CA TYR A 101 -3.16 3.30 2.17
C TYR A 101 -3.21 4.77 2.63
N GLY A 102 -4.16 5.54 2.10
CA GLY A 102 -4.41 6.91 2.56
C GLY A 102 -4.81 6.97 4.04
N ARG A 103 -5.56 5.99 4.54
CA ARG A 103 -5.85 5.85 5.98
C ARG A 103 -4.60 5.47 6.76
N LEU A 104 -3.78 4.52 6.27
CA LEU A 104 -2.53 4.13 6.92
C LEU A 104 -1.62 5.34 7.19
N ILE A 105 -1.36 6.17 6.18
CA ILE A 105 -0.50 7.34 6.38
C ILE A 105 -1.11 8.39 7.30
N LYS A 106 -2.43 8.58 7.30
CA LYS A 106 -3.11 9.55 8.18
C LYS A 106 -3.16 9.10 9.63
N GLU A 107 -3.36 7.82 9.87
CA GLU A 107 -3.67 7.25 11.19
C GLU A 107 -2.50 6.43 11.76
N ALA A 108 -1.36 6.33 11.04
CA ALA A 108 -0.20 5.52 11.44
C ALA A 108 0.26 5.76 12.88
N VAL A 109 0.22 7.01 13.35
CA VAL A 109 0.64 7.39 14.70
C VAL A 109 -0.20 6.72 15.81
N TYR A 110 -1.44 6.34 15.51
CA TYR A 110 -2.37 5.70 16.46
C TYR A 110 -2.41 4.18 16.35
N LEU A 111 -1.71 3.60 15.37
CA LEU A 111 -1.70 2.15 15.15
C LEU A 111 -0.79 1.43 16.15
N PRO A 112 -1.05 0.13 16.43
CA PRO A 112 -0.14 -0.70 17.22
C PRO A 112 1.28 -0.70 16.65
N GLU A 113 2.28 -0.85 17.51
CA GLU A 113 3.70 -0.74 17.13
C GLU A 113 4.09 -1.76 16.05
N GLU A 114 3.61 -3.00 16.16
CA GLU A 114 3.88 -4.04 15.17
C GLU A 114 3.30 -3.72 13.79
N VAL A 115 2.11 -3.13 13.75
CA VAL A 115 1.48 -2.66 12.50
C VAL A 115 2.29 -1.52 11.88
N LYS A 116 2.77 -0.56 12.69
CA LYS A 116 3.65 0.52 12.23
C LYS A 116 4.96 -0.02 11.67
N ASN A 117 5.60 -0.93 12.38
CA ASN A 117 6.85 -1.54 11.95
C ASN A 117 6.69 -2.32 10.65
N THR A 118 5.58 -3.06 10.49
CA THR A 118 5.25 -3.75 9.23
C THR A 118 5.04 -2.75 8.09
N PHE A 119 4.36 -1.65 8.33
CA PHE A 119 4.17 -0.60 7.33
C PHE A 119 5.50 0.05 6.91
N ILE A 120 6.39 0.34 7.87
CA ILE A 120 7.75 0.85 7.59
C ILE A 120 8.57 -0.19 6.79
N ALA A 121 8.47 -1.48 7.12
CA ALA A 121 9.16 -2.54 6.38
C ALA A 121 8.72 -2.61 4.91
N ILE A 122 7.42 -2.42 4.63
CA ILE A 122 6.91 -2.35 3.26
C ILE A 122 7.53 -1.16 2.50
N GLN A 123 7.56 0.02 3.11
CA GLN A 123 8.20 1.20 2.51
C GLN A 123 9.70 0.99 2.29
N SER A 124 10.39 0.30 3.20
CA SER A 124 11.80 -0.05 3.07
C SER A 124 12.06 -0.99 1.89
N THR A 125 11.17 -1.96 1.66
CA THR A 125 11.25 -2.84 0.48
C THR A 125 11.16 -2.04 -0.81
N VAL A 126 10.22 -1.12 -0.92
CA VAL A 126 10.11 -0.22 -2.09
C VAL A 126 11.38 0.63 -2.23
N SER A 127 11.92 1.16 -1.13
CA SER A 127 13.13 1.98 -1.10
C SER A 127 14.35 1.23 -1.65
N ILE A 128 14.52 -0.05 -1.31
CA ILE A 128 15.65 -0.87 -1.79
C ILE A 128 15.60 -1.02 -3.32
N HIS A 129 14.44 -1.36 -3.87
CA HIS A 129 14.29 -1.50 -5.33
C HIS A 129 14.43 -0.15 -6.05
N PHE A 130 13.96 0.92 -5.43
CA PHE A 130 14.13 2.28 -5.93
C PHE A 130 15.61 2.65 -6.03
N LEU A 131 16.41 2.34 -5.01
CA LEU A 131 17.84 2.53 -5.00
C LEU A 131 18.51 1.77 -6.14
N GLN A 132 18.18 0.49 -6.31
CA GLN A 132 18.77 -0.37 -7.36
C GLN A 132 18.58 0.23 -8.76
N VAL A 133 17.36 0.71 -9.07
CA VAL A 133 17.06 1.33 -10.37
C VAL A 133 17.80 2.66 -10.52
N LEU A 134 17.84 3.49 -9.48
CA LEU A 134 18.54 4.78 -9.51
C LEU A 134 20.06 4.62 -9.67
N GLU A 135 20.66 3.62 -9.03
CA GLU A 135 22.09 3.32 -9.20
C GLU A 135 22.41 2.90 -10.63
N GLN A 136 21.58 2.05 -11.25
CA GLN A 136 21.74 1.65 -12.64
C GLN A 136 21.64 2.85 -13.60
N GLU A 137 20.66 3.71 -13.44
CA GLU A 137 20.48 4.91 -14.27
C GLU A 137 21.49 6.01 -13.96
N GLY A 138 21.93 6.13 -12.71
CA GLY A 138 22.99 7.03 -12.29
C GLY A 138 24.33 6.67 -12.93
N ASN A 139 24.70 5.39 -12.93
CA ASN A 139 25.88 4.87 -13.61
C ASN A 139 25.82 5.10 -15.14
N ALA A 140 24.64 5.13 -15.72
CA ALA A 140 24.40 5.51 -17.11
C ALA A 140 24.39 7.04 -17.35
N GLY A 141 24.62 7.84 -16.33
CA GLY A 141 24.68 9.31 -16.41
C GLY A 141 23.33 10.00 -16.59
N LYS A 142 22.20 9.31 -16.40
CA LYS A 142 20.84 9.83 -16.65
C LYS A 142 20.25 10.61 -15.47
N ILE A 143 20.75 10.35 -14.25
CA ILE A 143 20.21 10.93 -13.00
C ILE A 143 21.15 12.02 -12.51
N LYS A 144 20.56 13.09 -11.93
CA LYS A 144 21.31 14.16 -11.24
C LYS A 144 22.00 13.59 -10.01
N ASP A 145 23.12 14.19 -9.66
CA ASP A 145 23.89 13.86 -8.44
C ASP A 145 23.17 14.45 -7.20
N VAL A 146 22.20 13.68 -6.70
CA VAL A 146 21.41 14.01 -5.50
C VAL A 146 21.45 12.80 -4.57
N PRO A 147 21.62 12.99 -3.25
CA PRO A 147 21.62 11.89 -2.31
C PRO A 147 20.35 11.03 -2.42
N PHE A 148 20.54 9.69 -2.45
CA PHE A 148 19.48 8.71 -2.66
C PHE A 148 18.26 8.92 -1.73
N HIS A 149 18.51 9.15 -0.45
CA HIS A 149 17.42 9.36 0.52
C HIS A 149 16.58 10.60 0.19
N MET A 150 17.15 11.62 -0.41
CA MET A 150 16.40 12.79 -0.88
C MET A 150 15.54 12.44 -2.09
N LEU A 151 16.06 11.66 -3.04
CA LEU A 151 15.29 11.21 -4.20
C LEU A 151 14.08 10.37 -3.76
N PHE A 152 14.30 9.34 -2.94
CA PHE A 152 13.22 8.47 -2.48
C PHE A 152 12.19 9.23 -1.62
N ASN A 153 12.64 10.01 -0.64
CA ASN A 153 11.74 10.76 0.24
C ASN A 153 10.96 11.85 -0.50
N THR A 154 11.55 12.46 -1.55
CA THR A 154 10.84 13.41 -2.41
C THR A 154 9.68 12.72 -3.14
N TRP A 155 9.93 11.54 -3.73
CA TRP A 155 8.86 10.76 -4.36
C TRP A 155 7.77 10.36 -3.38
N LEU A 156 8.17 9.75 -2.28
CA LEU A 156 7.23 9.27 -1.27
C LEU A 156 6.42 10.42 -0.67
N GLY A 157 7.08 11.54 -0.34
CA GLY A 157 6.43 12.73 0.20
C GLY A 157 5.44 13.36 -0.79
N LEU A 158 5.78 13.40 -2.09
CA LEU A 158 4.88 13.88 -3.13
C LEU A 158 3.61 13.02 -3.22
N VAL A 159 3.76 11.69 -3.29
CA VAL A 159 2.64 10.75 -3.35
C VAL A 159 1.78 10.83 -2.09
N HIS A 160 2.41 10.83 -0.91
CA HIS A 160 1.70 10.93 0.37
C HIS A 160 0.93 12.24 0.50
N TYR A 161 1.51 13.37 0.06
CA TYR A 161 0.82 14.65 0.12
C TYR A 161 -0.48 14.64 -0.71
N TYR A 162 -0.44 14.08 -1.92
CA TYR A 162 -1.64 13.94 -2.76
C TYR A 162 -2.66 12.98 -2.15
N LEU A 163 -2.24 11.85 -1.61
CA LEU A 163 -3.12 10.89 -0.92
C LEU A 163 -3.77 11.47 0.34
N MET A 164 -3.01 12.20 1.14
CA MET A 164 -3.53 12.84 2.35
C MET A 164 -4.57 13.93 2.05
N ASN A 165 -4.41 14.61 0.92
CA ASN A 165 -5.27 15.72 0.49
C ASN A 165 -6.17 15.35 -0.71
N GLY A 166 -6.45 14.06 -0.92
CA GLY A 166 -7.20 13.57 -2.07
C GLY A 166 -8.58 14.24 -2.24
N ALA A 167 -9.28 14.48 -1.14
CA ALA A 167 -10.57 15.19 -1.17
C ALA A 167 -10.49 16.63 -1.71
N LEU A 168 -9.32 17.30 -1.58
CA LEU A 168 -9.07 18.62 -2.11
C LEU A 168 -8.71 18.56 -3.60
N PHE A 169 -7.84 17.63 -3.99
CA PHE A 169 -7.29 17.58 -5.35
C PHE A 169 -8.17 16.81 -6.34
N ALA A 170 -8.91 15.82 -5.85
CA ALA A 170 -9.77 14.96 -6.67
C ALA A 170 -11.06 14.61 -5.90
N PRO A 171 -11.96 15.57 -5.68
CA PRO A 171 -13.18 15.31 -4.91
C PRO A 171 -14.06 14.28 -5.61
N GLY A 172 -14.33 13.16 -4.91
CA GLY A 172 -15.20 12.09 -5.40
C GLY A 172 -14.56 11.10 -6.37
N GLU A 173 -13.25 11.21 -6.64
CA GLU A 173 -12.53 10.29 -7.51
C GLU A 173 -11.15 9.91 -6.94
N SER A 174 -10.46 8.93 -7.57
CA SER A 174 -9.10 8.55 -7.21
C SER A 174 -8.10 9.66 -7.55
N VAL A 175 -7.40 10.16 -6.53
CA VAL A 175 -6.39 11.20 -6.71
C VAL A 175 -5.18 10.68 -7.49
N LEU A 176 -4.78 9.43 -7.25
CA LEU A 176 -3.68 8.82 -7.97
C LEU A 176 -4.04 8.58 -9.44
N LYS A 177 -5.26 8.12 -9.73
CA LYS A 177 -5.71 7.95 -11.12
C LYS A 177 -5.70 9.27 -11.89
N ARG A 178 -6.16 10.34 -11.25
CA ARG A 178 -6.22 11.68 -11.86
C ARG A 178 -4.84 12.27 -12.11
N TYR A 179 -3.91 12.11 -11.18
CA TYR A 179 -2.61 12.80 -11.22
C TYR A 179 -1.42 11.89 -11.56
N LYS A 180 -1.61 10.60 -11.85
CA LYS A 180 -0.56 9.62 -12.09
C LYS A 180 0.54 10.14 -13.01
N ASP A 181 0.17 10.52 -14.23
CA ASP A 181 1.13 10.92 -15.25
C ASP A 181 1.80 12.26 -14.91
N THR A 182 1.07 13.17 -14.28
CA THR A 182 1.61 14.45 -13.79
C THR A 182 2.64 14.23 -12.67
N LEU A 183 2.34 13.36 -11.68
CA LEU A 183 3.26 13.05 -10.59
C LEU A 183 4.55 12.42 -11.12
N ILE A 184 4.44 11.44 -12.02
CA ILE A 184 5.58 10.78 -12.66
C ILE A 184 6.40 11.80 -13.45
N GLY A 185 5.75 12.57 -14.35
CA GLY A 185 6.43 13.55 -15.21
C GLY A 185 7.14 14.63 -14.41
N CYS A 186 6.49 15.20 -13.40
CA CYS A 186 7.10 16.19 -12.51
C CYS A 186 8.31 15.60 -11.75
N TYR A 187 8.19 14.39 -11.20
CA TYR A 187 9.30 13.77 -10.50
C TYR A 187 10.48 13.48 -11.44
N LEU A 188 10.24 12.91 -12.62
CA LEU A 188 11.30 12.66 -13.61
C LEU A 188 12.03 13.94 -14.01
N ALA A 189 11.31 15.04 -14.25
CA ALA A 189 11.91 16.34 -14.56
C ALA A 189 12.78 16.89 -13.42
N LEU A 190 12.49 16.53 -12.16
CA LEU A 190 13.31 16.92 -11.00
C LEU A 190 14.59 16.11 -10.91
N VAL A 191 14.60 14.81 -11.26
CA VAL A 191 15.70 13.89 -10.98
C VAL A 191 16.56 13.54 -12.19
N GLN A 192 16.04 13.60 -13.41
CA GLN A 192 16.77 13.34 -14.64
C GLN A 192 17.60 14.57 -15.08
N LYS A 193 18.71 14.30 -15.78
CA LYS A 193 19.57 15.33 -16.40
C LYS A 193 18.99 15.85 -17.69
#